data_2b998e1681312461e7d1fcf8c52e8ee1
#
_entry.id   2b998e1681312461e7d1fcf8c52e8ee1
#
_cell.length_a   1.000
_cell.length_b   1.000
_cell.length_c   1.000
_cell.angle_alpha   90.00
_cell.angle_beta   90.00
_cell.angle_gamma   90.00
#
_symmetry.space_group_name_H-M   'P 1'
#
loop_
_entity.id
_entity.type
_entity.pdbx_description
1 polymer ?
#
loop_
_entity_poly.entity_id
_entity_poly.type
_entity_poly.pdbx_seq_one_letter_code
_entity_poly.pdbx_strand_id
1 'polypeptide(L)'
;MKVALQSSPFNRIDLFEAAGFEVTEGVCRSEDDMIDLLHDADGAQVGVMPLTSRRVLEACPKLKVVSRMGVGVDSIDLDAATELGILACNVPGVNTAEVADHAAAMLLALTRRLYDTVRTTREGAWRGNGKLTVEYMRTVRRIAGHTIGVIGFGDIGRAFATRMRGFGPARIIAHDPHIPQTTADLYGVQLVSLETLLKESDYISIHTSLTAATRHLINADTLKLMKPNAMLVNTSRGPVVNGSALAAALQSGTIEAAALDVTEVEPIDSQDPLLSLPNVIVTPHLAGFSPTFLQDCPIRQAENITRALTGKAPW
;
A
#
# COMPACT_ATOMS: atom_id res chain seq x y z
N MET A 1 -0.24 -22.49 -26.43
CA MET A 1 -0.47 -21.08 -25.99
C MET A 1 0.82 -20.55 -25.40
N LYS A 2 1.05 -19.26 -25.54
CA LYS A 2 2.29 -18.59 -25.13
C LYS A 2 2.01 -17.68 -23.94
N VAL A 3 2.86 -17.77 -22.91
CA VAL A 3 2.78 -16.88 -21.72
C VAL A 3 4.06 -16.05 -21.64
N ALA A 4 3.89 -14.75 -21.47
CA ALA A 4 4.99 -13.80 -21.31
C ALA A 4 5.12 -13.34 -19.87
N LEU A 5 6.34 -13.35 -19.36
CA LEU A 5 6.67 -12.98 -17.99
C LEU A 5 7.58 -11.76 -17.97
N GLN A 6 7.17 -10.71 -17.30
CA GLN A 6 8.12 -9.66 -16.91
C GLN A 6 9.18 -10.27 -15.99
N SER A 7 10.46 -10.06 -16.30
CA SER A 7 11.57 -10.78 -15.67
C SER A 7 11.66 -10.48 -14.18
N SER A 8 11.71 -11.55 -13.40
CA SER A 8 11.89 -11.52 -11.94
C SER A 8 12.62 -12.78 -11.49
N PRO A 9 13.56 -12.71 -10.54
CA PRO A 9 14.25 -13.89 -10.02
C PRO A 9 13.32 -14.87 -9.27
N PHE A 10 12.07 -14.48 -9.06
CA PHE A 10 11.05 -15.28 -8.36
C PHE A 10 10.02 -15.91 -9.30
N ASN A 11 10.14 -15.70 -10.63
CA ASN A 11 9.20 -16.25 -11.59
C ASN A 11 9.19 -17.78 -11.51
N ARG A 12 8.00 -18.35 -11.61
CA ARG A 12 7.76 -19.80 -11.56
C ARG A 12 7.48 -20.33 -12.97
N ILE A 13 8.51 -20.27 -13.83
CA ILE A 13 8.48 -20.76 -15.22
C ILE A 13 8.05 -22.23 -15.24
N ASP A 14 8.55 -23.01 -14.29
CA ASP A 14 8.25 -24.44 -14.12
C ASP A 14 6.74 -24.75 -14.07
N LEU A 15 5.93 -23.87 -13.48
CA LEU A 15 4.49 -24.05 -13.38
C LEU A 15 3.78 -23.87 -14.72
N PHE A 16 4.26 -22.95 -15.56
CA PHE A 16 3.71 -22.73 -16.89
C PHE A 16 4.12 -23.83 -17.85
N GLU A 17 5.37 -24.27 -17.82
CA GLU A 17 5.88 -25.37 -18.63
C GLU A 17 5.17 -26.71 -18.31
N ALA A 18 4.96 -26.96 -16.99
CA ALA A 18 4.18 -28.11 -16.54
C ALA A 18 2.72 -28.11 -17.03
N ALA A 19 2.16 -26.93 -17.25
CA ALA A 19 0.83 -26.71 -17.81
C ALA A 19 0.81 -26.77 -19.36
N GLY A 20 1.95 -26.96 -19.99
CA GLY A 20 2.09 -27.11 -21.46
C GLY A 20 2.12 -25.77 -22.21
N PHE A 21 2.48 -24.65 -21.55
CA PHE A 21 2.64 -23.33 -22.17
C PHE A 21 4.07 -23.15 -22.66
N GLU A 22 4.22 -22.44 -23.77
CA GLU A 22 5.49 -21.85 -24.19
C GLU A 22 5.71 -20.56 -23.37
N VAL A 23 6.89 -20.41 -22.76
CA VAL A 23 7.21 -19.27 -21.89
C VAL A 23 8.24 -18.37 -22.53
N THR A 24 7.99 -17.07 -22.48
CA THR A 24 8.96 -16.01 -22.84
C THR A 24 9.14 -15.09 -21.63
N GLU A 25 10.38 -14.73 -21.33
CA GLU A 25 10.69 -13.83 -20.25
C GLU A 25 11.49 -12.63 -20.76
N GLY A 26 11.20 -11.42 -20.28
CA GLY A 26 11.88 -10.19 -20.70
C GLY A 26 11.87 -9.10 -19.65
N VAL A 27 12.91 -8.26 -19.66
CA VAL A 27 13.01 -7.09 -18.79
C VAL A 27 12.26 -5.93 -19.45
N CYS A 28 11.27 -5.37 -18.75
CA CYS A 28 10.52 -4.22 -19.23
C CYS A 28 10.87 -2.99 -18.40
N ARG A 29 11.39 -1.96 -19.06
CA ARG A 29 11.71 -0.64 -18.47
C ARG A 29 10.78 0.45 -18.99
N SER A 30 10.07 0.17 -20.08
CA SER A 30 9.14 1.07 -20.76
C SER A 30 7.92 0.31 -21.25
N GLU A 31 6.88 1.04 -21.68
CA GLU A 31 5.72 0.45 -22.35
C GLU A 31 6.11 -0.24 -23.66
N ASP A 32 7.12 0.28 -24.39
CA ASP A 32 7.60 -0.35 -25.62
C ASP A 32 8.21 -1.72 -25.34
N ASP A 33 9.03 -1.85 -24.30
CA ASP A 33 9.55 -3.16 -23.88
C ASP A 33 8.41 -4.13 -23.51
N MET A 34 7.33 -3.63 -22.86
CA MET A 34 6.16 -4.45 -22.56
C MET A 34 5.43 -4.88 -23.83
N ILE A 35 5.25 -4.00 -24.81
CA ILE A 35 4.62 -4.33 -26.08
C ILE A 35 5.42 -5.40 -26.80
N ASP A 36 6.74 -5.24 -26.91
CA ASP A 36 7.62 -6.21 -27.54
C ASP A 36 7.55 -7.59 -26.87
N LEU A 37 7.51 -7.62 -25.53
CA LEU A 37 7.40 -8.86 -24.77
C LEU A 37 6.03 -9.55 -24.91
N LEU A 38 4.93 -8.76 -24.88
CA LEU A 38 3.57 -9.27 -24.76
C LEU A 38 2.86 -9.47 -26.11
N HIS A 39 3.37 -8.90 -27.21
CA HIS A 39 2.70 -8.82 -28.52
C HIS A 39 2.13 -10.17 -29.02
N ASP A 40 2.86 -11.27 -28.84
CA ASP A 40 2.46 -12.59 -29.29
C ASP A 40 1.92 -13.51 -28.18
N ALA A 41 1.78 -13.02 -26.97
CA ALA A 41 1.39 -13.81 -25.81
C ALA A 41 -0.14 -13.94 -25.70
N ASP A 42 -0.60 -15.13 -25.25
CA ASP A 42 -1.98 -15.39 -24.86
C ASP A 42 -2.25 -14.95 -23.41
N GLY A 43 -1.23 -14.99 -22.54
CA GLY A 43 -1.30 -14.56 -21.14
C GLY A 43 -0.04 -13.86 -20.68
N ALA A 44 -0.17 -12.93 -19.72
CA ALA A 44 0.94 -12.14 -19.22
C ALA A 44 1.02 -12.09 -17.70
N GLN A 45 2.22 -12.31 -17.17
CA GLN A 45 2.57 -12.02 -15.77
C GLN A 45 3.34 -10.70 -15.73
N VAL A 46 2.78 -9.70 -15.05
CA VAL A 46 3.34 -8.35 -15.00
C VAL A 46 3.58 -7.88 -13.56
N GLY A 47 4.54 -6.98 -13.40
CA GLY A 47 4.82 -6.27 -12.16
C GLY A 47 3.91 -5.05 -11.95
N VAL A 48 4.44 -4.08 -11.21
CA VAL A 48 3.77 -2.79 -10.96
C VAL A 48 4.11 -1.77 -12.04
N MET A 49 5.34 -1.79 -12.50
CA MET A 49 5.87 -0.88 -13.52
C MET A 49 6.65 -1.68 -14.58
N PRO A 50 6.62 -1.25 -15.84
CA PRO A 50 5.82 -0.17 -16.42
C PRO A 50 4.31 -0.43 -16.33
N LEU A 51 3.48 0.61 -16.53
CA LEU A 51 2.04 0.48 -16.52
C LEU A 51 1.55 -0.41 -17.69
N THR A 52 0.59 -1.27 -17.43
CA THR A 52 -0.15 -2.01 -18.45
C THR A 52 -1.29 -1.11 -18.95
N SER A 53 -0.89 -0.05 -19.65
CA SER A 53 -1.78 1.00 -20.15
C SER A 53 -2.65 0.51 -21.33
N ARG A 54 -3.64 1.32 -21.73
CA ARG A 54 -4.44 1.12 -22.95
C ARG A 54 -3.55 0.84 -24.16
N ARG A 55 -2.50 1.64 -24.34
CA ARG A 55 -1.56 1.49 -25.45
C ARG A 55 -0.90 0.11 -25.48
N VAL A 56 -0.49 -0.40 -24.33
CA VAL A 56 0.09 -1.75 -24.20
C VAL A 56 -0.93 -2.81 -24.55
N LEU A 57 -2.15 -2.71 -23.99
CA LEU A 57 -3.20 -3.72 -24.22
C LEU A 57 -3.67 -3.75 -25.68
N GLU A 58 -3.87 -2.60 -26.32
CA GLU A 58 -4.27 -2.51 -27.73
C GLU A 58 -3.20 -3.07 -28.70
N ALA A 59 -1.91 -2.97 -28.33
CA ALA A 59 -0.82 -3.50 -29.12
C ALA A 59 -0.64 -5.03 -29.00
N CYS A 60 -1.39 -5.70 -28.11
CA CYS A 60 -1.26 -7.12 -27.82
C CYS A 60 -2.53 -7.93 -28.20
N PRO A 61 -2.84 -8.13 -29.49
CA PRO A 61 -4.15 -8.61 -29.96
C PRO A 61 -4.46 -10.06 -29.60
N LYS A 62 -3.48 -10.86 -29.17
CA LYS A 62 -3.68 -12.24 -28.73
C LYS A 62 -3.89 -12.38 -27.23
N LEU A 63 -3.66 -11.30 -26.48
CA LEU A 63 -3.67 -11.31 -25.01
C LEU A 63 -5.09 -11.54 -24.50
N LYS A 64 -5.27 -12.54 -23.63
CA LYS A 64 -6.54 -12.94 -23.03
C LYS A 64 -6.58 -12.67 -21.53
N VAL A 65 -5.42 -12.70 -20.88
CA VAL A 65 -5.31 -12.52 -19.43
C VAL A 65 -4.01 -11.84 -19.06
N VAL A 66 -4.11 -10.91 -18.11
CA VAL A 66 -2.97 -10.26 -17.44
C VAL A 66 -3.09 -10.53 -15.95
N SER A 67 -2.05 -11.06 -15.31
CA SER A 67 -1.99 -11.22 -13.86
C SER A 67 -0.90 -10.31 -13.28
N ARG A 68 -1.33 -9.35 -12.45
CA ARG A 68 -0.46 -8.33 -11.85
C ARG A 68 0.04 -8.76 -10.48
N MET A 69 1.30 -8.47 -10.16
CA MET A 69 1.89 -8.71 -8.83
C MET A 69 1.20 -7.87 -7.75
N GLY A 70 0.65 -8.52 -6.72
CA GLY A 70 0.05 -7.89 -5.54
C GLY A 70 -1.42 -7.50 -5.70
N VAL A 71 -1.94 -6.73 -4.75
CA VAL A 71 -3.38 -6.47 -4.57
C VAL A 71 -3.91 -5.31 -5.40
N GLY A 72 -3.13 -4.23 -5.55
CA GLY A 72 -3.56 -3.05 -6.31
C GLY A 72 -3.80 -3.38 -7.78
N VAL A 73 -4.68 -2.62 -8.43
CA VAL A 73 -5.02 -2.79 -9.86
C VAL A 73 -4.77 -1.52 -10.67
N ASP A 74 -4.32 -0.49 -10.02
CA ASP A 74 -4.10 0.86 -10.56
C ASP A 74 -2.98 0.94 -11.62
N SER A 75 -2.18 -0.12 -11.77
CA SER A 75 -1.17 -0.23 -12.84
C SER A 75 -1.70 -0.90 -14.12
N ILE A 76 -2.97 -1.29 -14.17
CA ILE A 76 -3.64 -1.83 -15.36
C ILE A 76 -4.78 -0.91 -15.75
N ASP A 77 -4.90 -0.56 -17.03
CA ASP A 77 -6.09 0.11 -17.56
C ASP A 77 -7.25 -0.90 -17.64
N LEU A 78 -8.08 -0.91 -16.58
CA LEU A 78 -9.19 -1.86 -16.47
C LEU A 78 -10.30 -1.60 -17.48
N ASP A 79 -10.50 -0.34 -17.88
CA ASP A 79 -11.51 0.02 -18.89
C ASP A 79 -11.07 -0.52 -20.24
N ALA A 80 -9.82 -0.29 -20.64
CA ALA A 80 -9.26 -0.87 -21.85
C ALA A 80 -9.27 -2.40 -21.83
N ALA A 81 -8.88 -3.04 -20.71
CA ALA A 81 -8.91 -4.48 -20.57
C ALA A 81 -10.34 -5.03 -20.80
N THR A 82 -11.35 -4.37 -20.21
CA THR A 82 -12.78 -4.74 -20.37
C THR A 82 -13.23 -4.59 -21.81
N GLU A 83 -12.94 -3.46 -22.47
CA GLU A 83 -13.31 -3.21 -23.87
C GLU A 83 -12.68 -4.22 -24.84
N LEU A 84 -11.43 -4.63 -24.55
CA LEU A 84 -10.68 -5.59 -25.36
C LEU A 84 -10.99 -7.06 -25.01
N GLY A 85 -11.79 -7.33 -23.98
CA GLY A 85 -12.09 -8.67 -23.50
C GLY A 85 -10.91 -9.38 -22.83
N ILE A 86 -9.95 -8.61 -22.29
CA ILE A 86 -8.78 -9.09 -21.58
C ILE A 86 -9.11 -9.22 -20.10
N LEU A 87 -8.89 -10.38 -19.51
CA LEU A 87 -9.11 -10.63 -18.09
C LEU A 87 -7.94 -10.05 -17.28
N ALA A 88 -8.21 -9.05 -16.46
CA ALA A 88 -7.24 -8.49 -15.53
C ALA A 88 -7.36 -9.16 -14.16
N CYS A 89 -6.26 -9.78 -13.69
CA CYS A 89 -6.17 -10.45 -12.40
C CYS A 89 -5.16 -9.77 -11.49
N ASN A 90 -5.48 -9.69 -10.21
CA ASN A 90 -4.55 -9.34 -9.14
C ASN A 90 -4.31 -10.54 -8.23
N VAL A 91 -3.54 -10.35 -7.16
CA VAL A 91 -3.22 -11.41 -6.18
C VAL A 91 -3.61 -10.94 -4.78
N PRO A 92 -4.92 -11.03 -4.42
CA PRO A 92 -5.38 -10.62 -3.10
C PRO A 92 -4.93 -11.61 -2.00
N GLY A 93 -4.77 -11.10 -0.79
CA GLY A 93 -4.51 -11.89 0.42
C GLY A 93 -3.06 -12.29 0.66
N VAL A 94 -2.22 -12.34 -0.36
CA VAL A 94 -0.84 -12.90 -0.25
C VAL A 94 0.11 -12.02 0.57
N ASN A 95 -0.14 -10.71 0.65
CA ASN A 95 0.68 -9.78 1.43
C ASN A 95 -0.09 -9.01 2.50
N THR A 96 -1.26 -9.51 2.87
CA THR A 96 -2.10 -8.85 3.89
C THR A 96 -1.37 -8.74 5.24
N ALA A 97 -0.64 -9.77 5.62
CA ALA A 97 0.11 -9.80 6.86
C ALA A 97 1.24 -8.76 6.85
N GLU A 98 2.04 -8.76 5.78
CA GLU A 98 3.18 -7.87 5.61
C GLU A 98 2.76 -6.40 5.69
N VAL A 99 1.76 -6.00 4.92
CA VAL A 99 1.29 -4.60 4.90
C VAL A 99 0.73 -4.18 6.25
N ALA A 100 -0.04 -5.05 6.89
CA ALA A 100 -0.61 -4.76 8.21
C ALA A 100 0.47 -4.68 9.31
N ASP A 101 1.49 -5.54 9.26
CA ASP A 101 2.65 -5.51 10.15
C ASP A 101 3.47 -4.24 9.95
N HIS A 102 3.72 -3.87 8.69
CA HIS A 102 4.47 -2.67 8.35
C HIS A 102 3.75 -1.39 8.80
N ALA A 103 2.44 -1.28 8.55
CA ALA A 103 1.63 -0.16 9.02
C ALA A 103 1.64 -0.04 10.55
N ALA A 104 1.53 -1.16 11.28
CA ALA A 104 1.63 -1.19 12.73
C ALA A 104 3.02 -0.77 13.20
N ALA A 105 4.08 -1.27 12.58
CA ALA A 105 5.46 -0.90 12.88
C ALA A 105 5.71 0.60 12.66
N MET A 106 5.23 1.17 11.55
CA MET A 106 5.32 2.60 11.26
C MET A 106 4.59 3.44 12.33
N LEU A 107 3.37 3.06 12.71
CA LEU A 107 2.63 3.75 13.77
C LEU A 107 3.37 3.68 15.11
N LEU A 108 3.93 2.53 15.47
CA LEU A 108 4.75 2.37 16.67
C LEU A 108 6.04 3.18 16.58
N ALA A 109 6.67 3.23 15.42
CA ALA A 109 7.87 4.06 15.20
C ALA A 109 7.59 5.55 15.42
N LEU A 110 6.44 6.06 14.93
CA LEU A 110 6.01 7.43 15.20
C LEU A 110 5.73 7.65 16.69
N THR A 111 4.84 6.85 17.28
CA THR A 111 4.39 7.04 18.67
C THR A 111 5.53 6.92 19.66
N ARG A 112 6.53 6.09 19.39
CA ARG A 112 7.71 5.88 20.25
C ARG A 112 8.93 6.69 19.81
N ARG A 113 8.82 7.49 18.71
CA ARG A 113 9.91 8.27 18.13
C ARG A 113 11.18 7.43 17.88
N LEU A 114 11.00 6.19 17.41
CA LEU A 114 12.11 5.24 17.30
C LEU A 114 13.19 5.72 16.32
N TYR A 115 12.78 6.34 15.20
CA TYR A 115 13.71 6.88 14.22
C TYR A 115 14.65 7.91 14.84
N ASP A 116 14.09 8.92 15.52
CA ASP A 116 14.86 9.99 16.15
C ASP A 116 15.74 9.48 17.27
N THR A 117 15.18 8.65 18.17
CA THR A 117 15.92 8.15 19.32
C THR A 117 17.08 7.25 18.92
N VAL A 118 16.91 6.41 17.88
CA VAL A 118 17.99 5.59 17.33
C VAL A 118 19.07 6.47 16.69
N ARG A 119 18.67 7.45 15.85
CA ARG A 119 19.60 8.38 15.19
C ARG A 119 20.42 9.16 16.20
N THR A 120 19.77 9.84 17.14
CA THR A 120 20.44 10.69 18.14
C THR A 120 21.33 9.87 19.09
N THR A 121 20.94 8.63 19.42
CA THR A 121 21.78 7.72 20.21
C THR A 121 23.07 7.34 19.46
N ARG A 122 22.96 7.04 18.16
CA ARG A 122 24.13 6.74 17.31
C ARG A 122 25.05 7.95 17.15
N GLU A 123 24.52 9.16 17.10
CA GLU A 123 25.26 10.42 17.07
C GLU A 123 25.94 10.78 18.42
N GLY A 124 25.75 9.93 19.44
CA GLY A 124 26.37 10.11 20.76
C GLY A 124 25.64 11.11 21.67
N ALA A 125 24.48 11.60 21.28
CA ALA A 125 23.71 12.59 22.02
C ALA A 125 23.18 12.08 23.38
N TRP A 126 23.19 10.77 23.63
CA TRP A 126 22.80 10.20 24.92
C TRP A 126 23.85 10.48 26.02
N ARG A 127 25.13 10.63 25.65
CA ARG A 127 26.20 10.86 26.62
C ARG A 127 26.11 12.29 27.20
N GLY A 128 25.76 12.39 28.48
CA GLY A 128 25.80 13.65 29.23
C GLY A 128 24.68 14.66 28.94
N ASN A 129 23.67 14.31 28.14
CA ASN A 129 22.61 15.22 27.79
C ASN A 129 21.24 14.82 28.36
N GLY A 130 21.03 15.05 29.66
CA GLY A 130 19.74 14.84 30.31
C GLY A 130 18.57 15.60 29.67
N LYS A 131 18.84 16.70 28.92
CA LYS A 131 17.80 17.48 28.22
C LYS A 131 17.12 16.65 27.13
N LEU A 132 17.89 15.88 26.35
CA LEU A 132 17.35 15.03 25.29
C LEU A 132 16.39 13.96 25.84
N THR A 133 16.77 13.31 26.95
CA THR A 133 15.92 12.32 27.62
C THR A 133 14.60 12.96 28.09
N VAL A 134 14.64 14.15 28.67
CA VAL A 134 13.45 14.88 29.13
C VAL A 134 12.56 15.28 27.95
N GLU A 135 13.13 15.68 26.82
CA GLU A 135 12.37 16.00 25.60
C GLU A 135 11.60 14.77 25.09
N TYR A 136 12.27 13.63 24.98
CA TYR A 136 11.60 12.39 24.57
C TYR A 136 10.55 11.91 25.56
N MET A 137 10.80 12.02 26.87
CA MET A 137 9.79 11.68 27.88
C MET A 137 8.49 12.47 27.74
N ARG A 138 8.54 13.68 27.19
CA ARG A 138 7.37 14.55 26.98
C ARG A 138 6.67 14.31 25.63
N THR A 139 7.37 13.77 24.65
CA THR A 139 6.89 13.69 23.26
C THR A 139 6.55 12.27 22.81
N VAL A 140 7.08 11.22 23.47
CA VAL A 140 6.64 9.85 23.18
C VAL A 140 5.19 9.64 23.60
N ARG A 141 4.45 8.90 22.78
CA ARG A 141 3.04 8.63 22.95
C ARG A 141 2.80 7.15 23.26
N ARG A 142 1.62 6.82 23.74
CA ARG A 142 1.13 5.44 23.89
C ARG A 142 -0.15 5.28 23.09
N ILE A 143 -0.45 4.06 22.66
CA ILE A 143 -1.70 3.72 21.97
C ILE A 143 -2.84 3.48 22.96
N ALA A 144 -2.52 2.90 24.10
CA ALA A 144 -3.52 2.58 25.12
C ALA A 144 -4.34 3.81 25.52
N GLY A 145 -5.66 3.66 25.48
CA GLY A 145 -6.61 4.70 25.86
C GLY A 145 -6.88 5.76 24.76
N HIS A 146 -6.30 5.62 23.57
CA HIS A 146 -6.51 6.54 22.44
C HIS A 146 -7.38 5.90 21.35
N THR A 147 -7.91 6.71 20.44
CA THR A 147 -8.73 6.27 19.32
C THR A 147 -7.86 6.03 18.08
N ILE A 148 -8.03 4.86 17.45
CA ILE A 148 -7.43 4.54 16.15
C ILE A 148 -8.51 4.63 15.08
N GLY A 149 -8.24 5.39 13.99
CA GLY A 149 -9.04 5.46 12.79
C GLY A 149 -8.43 4.64 11.67
N VAL A 150 -9.25 3.87 10.98
CA VAL A 150 -8.87 3.03 9.84
C VAL A 150 -9.65 3.46 8.61
N ILE A 151 -8.97 4.02 7.61
CA ILE A 151 -9.57 4.42 6.33
C ILE A 151 -9.39 3.26 5.34
N GLY A 152 -10.50 2.63 4.94
CA GLY A 152 -10.53 1.36 4.20
C GLY A 152 -10.48 0.17 5.15
N PHE A 153 -11.59 -0.58 5.21
CA PHE A 153 -11.73 -1.72 6.13
C PHE A 153 -11.83 -3.07 5.39
N GLY A 154 -11.04 -3.18 4.30
CA GLY A 154 -10.78 -4.43 3.57
C GLY A 154 -9.88 -5.38 4.37
N ASP A 155 -9.26 -6.36 3.69
CA ASP A 155 -8.42 -7.38 4.34
C ASP A 155 -7.28 -6.78 5.17
N ILE A 156 -6.55 -5.80 4.59
CA ILE A 156 -5.42 -5.16 5.25
C ILE A 156 -5.89 -4.30 6.44
N GLY A 157 -6.95 -3.50 6.26
CA GLY A 157 -7.49 -2.66 7.35
C GLY A 157 -7.97 -3.50 8.54
N ARG A 158 -8.63 -4.64 8.29
CA ARG A 158 -9.05 -5.60 9.31
C ARG A 158 -7.85 -6.25 10.01
N ALA A 159 -6.84 -6.65 9.22
CA ALA A 159 -5.62 -7.25 9.76
C ALA A 159 -4.84 -6.24 10.62
N PHE A 160 -4.75 -4.97 10.20
CA PHE A 160 -4.16 -3.89 10.99
C PHE A 160 -4.94 -3.66 12.29
N ALA A 161 -6.27 -3.51 12.23
CA ALA A 161 -7.11 -3.31 13.42
C ALA A 161 -6.94 -4.46 14.44
N THR A 162 -6.86 -5.71 13.97
CA THR A 162 -6.62 -6.88 14.80
C THR A 162 -5.30 -6.79 15.56
N ARG A 163 -4.22 -6.37 14.91
CA ARG A 163 -2.89 -6.16 15.53
C ARG A 163 -2.93 -5.04 16.56
N MET A 164 -3.53 -3.93 16.19
CA MET A 164 -3.57 -2.75 17.04
C MET A 164 -4.40 -2.93 18.30
N ARG A 165 -5.38 -3.86 18.30
CA ARG A 165 -6.17 -4.18 19.49
C ARG A 165 -5.31 -4.63 20.67
N GLY A 166 -4.21 -5.34 20.40
CA GLY A 166 -3.26 -5.80 21.42
C GLY A 166 -2.59 -4.66 22.21
N PHE A 167 -2.59 -3.44 21.69
CA PHE A 167 -2.03 -2.26 22.35
C PHE A 167 -3.03 -1.50 23.24
N GLY A 168 -4.27 -2.00 23.39
CA GLY A 168 -5.27 -1.46 24.28
C GLY A 168 -5.80 -0.07 23.92
N PRO A 169 -6.09 0.24 22.64
CA PRO A 169 -6.76 1.48 22.29
C PRO A 169 -8.12 1.57 23.00
N ALA A 170 -8.60 2.79 23.27
CA ALA A 170 -9.93 2.99 23.82
C ALA A 170 -11.00 2.48 22.87
N ARG A 171 -10.80 2.71 21.56
CA ARG A 171 -11.64 2.18 20.49
C ARG A 171 -10.87 2.20 19.16
N ILE A 172 -11.36 1.38 18.24
CA ILE A 172 -10.97 1.41 16.82
C ILE A 172 -12.24 1.73 16.04
N ILE A 173 -12.18 2.78 15.23
CA ILE A 173 -13.25 3.20 14.32
C ILE A 173 -12.76 3.09 12.88
N ALA A 174 -13.67 2.84 11.93
CA ALA A 174 -13.28 2.73 10.53
C ALA A 174 -14.23 3.51 9.62
N HIS A 175 -13.71 3.92 8.48
CA HIS A 175 -14.49 4.45 7.37
C HIS A 175 -14.28 3.59 6.14
N ASP A 176 -15.35 2.96 5.68
CA ASP A 176 -15.41 2.23 4.42
C ASP A 176 -16.86 2.24 3.90
N PRO A 177 -17.13 2.84 2.74
CA PRO A 177 -18.50 2.92 2.21
C PRO A 177 -19.01 1.58 1.64
N HIS A 178 -18.14 0.58 1.48
CA HIS A 178 -18.49 -0.69 0.83
C HIS A 178 -18.64 -1.85 1.82
N ILE A 179 -18.29 -1.65 3.08
CA ILE A 179 -18.34 -2.69 4.11
C ILE A 179 -19.58 -2.46 5.01
N PRO A 180 -20.44 -3.47 5.24
CA PRO A 180 -21.55 -3.34 6.17
C PRO A 180 -21.04 -3.37 7.62
N GLN A 181 -21.77 -2.72 8.55
CA GLN A 181 -21.44 -2.68 9.97
C GLN A 181 -21.30 -4.10 10.56
N THR A 182 -22.12 -5.05 10.11
CA THR A 182 -22.05 -6.45 10.57
C THR A 182 -20.69 -7.10 10.34
N THR A 183 -19.98 -6.71 9.26
CA THR A 183 -18.59 -7.16 9.05
C THR A 183 -17.62 -6.49 10.03
N ALA A 184 -17.79 -5.21 10.30
CA ALA A 184 -16.94 -4.49 11.24
C ALA A 184 -17.16 -4.96 12.70
N ASP A 185 -18.38 -5.37 13.05
CA ASP A 185 -18.72 -5.92 14.36
C ASP A 185 -17.93 -7.17 14.71
N LEU A 186 -17.60 -8.03 13.73
CA LEU A 186 -16.76 -9.21 13.92
C LEU A 186 -15.36 -8.85 14.45
N TYR A 187 -14.93 -7.63 14.18
CA TYR A 187 -13.65 -7.08 14.61
C TYR A 187 -13.80 -6.10 15.79
N GLY A 188 -15.02 -5.91 16.32
CA GLY A 188 -15.33 -4.95 17.38
C GLY A 188 -14.97 -3.50 16.95
N VAL A 189 -15.22 -3.17 15.68
CA VAL A 189 -14.94 -1.88 15.08
C VAL A 189 -16.25 -1.20 14.68
N GLN A 190 -16.39 0.08 14.99
CA GLN A 190 -17.54 0.88 14.58
C GLN A 190 -17.24 1.59 13.26
N LEU A 191 -18.12 1.43 12.27
CA LEU A 191 -18.07 2.24 11.05
C LEU A 191 -18.63 3.63 11.31
N VAL A 192 -17.93 4.64 10.81
CA VAL A 192 -18.28 6.04 10.96
C VAL A 192 -18.06 6.80 9.64
N SER A 193 -18.57 8.03 9.55
CA SER A 193 -18.24 8.91 8.42
C SER A 193 -16.75 9.24 8.42
N LEU A 194 -16.20 9.61 7.25
CA LEU A 194 -14.81 10.07 7.15
C LEU A 194 -14.57 11.27 8.06
N GLU A 195 -15.50 12.22 8.08
CA GLU A 195 -15.41 13.40 8.93
C GLU A 195 -15.32 13.06 10.42
N THR A 196 -16.17 12.13 10.89
CA THR A 196 -16.14 11.65 12.28
C THR A 196 -14.82 10.96 12.58
N LEU A 197 -14.34 10.09 11.68
CA LEU A 197 -13.06 9.40 11.85
C LEU A 197 -11.92 10.41 12.01
N LEU A 198 -11.83 11.40 11.13
CA LEU A 198 -10.76 12.41 11.17
C LEU A 198 -10.79 13.23 12.45
N LYS A 199 -11.98 13.67 12.91
CA LYS A 199 -12.14 14.47 14.13
C LYS A 199 -11.84 13.71 15.42
N GLU A 200 -12.12 12.41 15.45
CA GLU A 200 -12.09 11.64 16.69
C GLU A 200 -10.82 10.80 16.86
N SER A 201 -10.07 10.56 15.80
CA SER A 201 -8.88 9.72 15.86
C SER A 201 -7.64 10.46 16.35
N ASP A 202 -6.85 9.80 17.17
CA ASP A 202 -5.50 10.21 17.55
C ASP A 202 -4.47 9.61 16.59
N TYR A 203 -4.75 8.44 16.05
CA TYR A 203 -3.92 7.71 15.10
C TYR A 203 -4.76 7.26 13.93
N ILE A 204 -4.30 7.51 12.70
CA ILE A 204 -5.04 7.19 11.48
C ILE A 204 -4.15 6.36 10.57
N SER A 205 -4.67 5.23 10.08
CA SER A 205 -4.00 4.40 9.09
C SER A 205 -4.86 4.21 7.84
N ILE A 206 -4.24 4.39 6.66
CA ILE A 206 -4.92 4.36 5.37
C ILE A 206 -4.68 3.01 4.69
N HIS A 207 -5.77 2.32 4.34
CA HIS A 207 -5.78 1.00 3.70
C HIS A 207 -6.79 0.92 2.54
N THR A 208 -7.13 2.06 1.95
CA THR A 208 -8.07 2.14 0.82
C THR A 208 -7.33 2.00 -0.52
N SER A 209 -8.03 1.49 -1.54
CA SER A 209 -7.52 1.47 -2.91
C SER A 209 -7.52 2.88 -3.51
N LEU A 210 -6.65 3.12 -4.51
CA LEU A 210 -6.66 4.35 -5.28
C LEU A 210 -7.75 4.26 -6.37
N THR A 211 -8.69 5.19 -6.31
CA THR A 211 -9.77 5.39 -7.28
C THR A 211 -9.98 6.88 -7.49
N ALA A 212 -10.83 7.26 -8.43
CA ALA A 212 -11.22 8.68 -8.59
C ALA A 212 -11.82 9.28 -7.30
N ALA A 213 -12.54 8.48 -6.51
CA ALA A 213 -13.17 8.93 -5.26
C ALA A 213 -12.18 9.01 -4.08
N THR A 214 -11.07 8.29 -4.12
CA THR A 214 -10.08 8.25 -3.03
C THR A 214 -8.81 9.05 -3.35
N ARG A 215 -8.64 9.52 -4.57
CA ARG A 215 -7.54 10.44 -4.92
C ARG A 215 -7.67 11.73 -4.13
N HIS A 216 -6.58 12.09 -3.43
CA HIS A 216 -6.53 13.23 -2.51
C HIS A 216 -7.69 13.24 -1.48
N LEU A 217 -8.09 12.06 -1.03
CA LEU A 217 -9.04 11.91 0.07
C LEU A 217 -8.53 12.65 1.32
N ILE A 218 -7.22 12.58 1.54
CA ILE A 218 -6.51 13.38 2.53
C ILE A 218 -5.88 14.58 1.82
N ASN A 219 -6.44 15.76 2.06
CA ASN A 219 -6.08 17.03 1.44
C ASN A 219 -6.08 18.15 2.49
N ALA A 220 -5.84 19.40 2.07
CA ALA A 220 -5.73 20.53 2.99
C ALA A 220 -6.98 20.74 3.88
N ASP A 221 -8.17 20.43 3.39
CA ASP A 221 -9.40 20.62 4.18
C ASP A 221 -9.65 19.46 5.14
N THR A 222 -9.41 18.21 4.69
CA THR A 222 -9.55 17.02 5.54
C THR A 222 -8.46 16.97 6.62
N LEU A 223 -7.24 17.43 6.34
CA LEU A 223 -6.18 17.57 7.35
C LEU A 223 -6.55 18.54 8.48
N LYS A 224 -7.27 19.63 8.19
CA LYS A 224 -7.77 20.58 9.21
C LYS A 224 -8.82 19.97 10.16
N LEU A 225 -9.48 18.88 9.77
CA LEU A 225 -10.43 18.16 10.61
C LEU A 225 -9.74 17.28 11.65
N MET A 226 -8.47 16.93 11.42
CA MET A 226 -7.72 16.05 12.31
C MET A 226 -7.35 16.79 13.61
N LYS A 227 -7.10 16.02 14.67
CA LYS A 227 -6.57 16.59 15.93
C LYS A 227 -5.14 17.09 15.72
N PRO A 228 -4.72 18.16 16.43
CA PRO A 228 -3.34 18.66 16.34
C PRO A 228 -2.27 17.63 16.74
N ASN A 229 -2.64 16.66 17.56
CA ASN A 229 -1.77 15.54 17.96
C ASN A 229 -1.99 14.28 17.12
N ALA A 230 -2.72 14.37 16.03
CA ALA A 230 -2.96 13.21 15.15
C ALA A 230 -1.68 12.76 14.44
N MET A 231 -1.52 11.44 14.31
CA MET A 231 -0.48 10.84 13.50
C MET A 231 -1.10 10.03 12.37
N LEU A 232 -0.55 10.18 11.15
CA LEU A 232 -1.06 9.56 9.93
C LEU A 232 -0.08 8.50 9.42
N VAL A 233 -0.59 7.33 9.05
CA VAL A 233 0.17 6.27 8.37
C VAL A 233 -0.47 5.98 7.02
N ASN A 234 0.34 5.94 5.95
CA ASN A 234 -0.11 5.53 4.61
C ASN A 234 0.78 4.42 4.05
N THR A 235 0.22 3.23 3.96
CA THR A 235 0.81 2.04 3.31
C THR A 235 -0.06 1.55 2.14
N SER A 236 -0.96 2.40 1.64
CA SER A 236 -1.90 2.06 0.56
C SER A 236 -1.39 2.55 -0.80
N ARG A 237 -1.71 3.79 -1.16
CA ARG A 237 -1.23 4.48 -2.37
C ARG A 237 -0.93 5.95 -2.07
N GLY A 238 0.18 6.44 -2.62
CA GLY A 238 0.62 7.82 -2.42
C GLY A 238 -0.44 8.86 -2.79
N PRO A 239 -1.05 8.80 -3.99
CA PRO A 239 -2.05 9.78 -4.41
C PRO A 239 -3.38 9.79 -3.62
N VAL A 240 -3.57 8.93 -2.63
CA VAL A 240 -4.69 9.05 -1.67
C VAL A 240 -4.47 10.27 -0.75
N VAL A 241 -3.22 10.64 -0.55
CA VAL A 241 -2.82 11.81 0.24
C VAL A 241 -2.24 12.87 -0.70
N ASN A 242 -2.70 14.11 -0.61
CA ASN A 242 -2.06 15.22 -1.29
C ASN A 242 -0.74 15.54 -0.58
N GLY A 243 0.39 15.25 -1.22
CA GLY A 243 1.73 15.35 -0.61
C GLY A 243 2.09 16.76 -0.18
N SER A 244 1.78 17.77 -0.99
CA SER A 244 2.06 19.18 -0.67
C SER A 244 1.21 19.69 0.49
N ALA A 245 -0.07 19.30 0.55
CA ALA A 245 -0.96 19.64 1.66
C ALA A 245 -0.49 18.97 2.96
N LEU A 246 -0.04 17.72 2.90
CA LEU A 246 0.52 17.00 4.04
C LEU A 246 1.79 17.68 4.56
N ALA A 247 2.73 18.04 3.68
CA ALA A 247 3.95 18.75 4.06
C ALA A 247 3.64 20.08 4.77
N ALA A 248 2.72 20.89 4.22
CA ALA A 248 2.28 22.14 4.83
C ALA A 248 1.61 21.92 6.21
N ALA A 249 0.76 20.89 6.35
CA ALA A 249 0.10 20.55 7.62
C ALA A 249 1.09 20.13 8.71
N LEU A 250 2.12 19.36 8.35
CA LEU A 250 3.18 18.91 9.25
C LEU A 250 4.10 20.09 9.67
N GLN A 251 4.45 20.97 8.73
CA GLN A 251 5.25 22.17 9.02
C GLN A 251 4.54 23.15 9.94
N SER A 252 3.24 23.33 9.74
CA SER A 252 2.42 24.24 10.57
C SER A 252 1.98 23.64 11.91
N GLY A 253 2.20 22.33 12.13
CA GLY A 253 1.70 21.63 13.31
C GLY A 253 0.18 21.41 13.29
N THR A 254 -0.47 21.43 12.12
CA THR A 254 -1.89 21.06 11.97
C THR A 254 -2.11 19.62 12.38
N ILE A 255 -1.15 18.74 12.08
CA ILE A 255 -1.04 17.37 12.61
C ILE A 255 0.37 17.11 13.14
N GLU A 256 0.53 16.14 14.03
CA GLU A 256 1.79 15.91 14.75
C GLU A 256 2.87 15.25 13.87
N ALA A 257 2.54 14.17 13.18
CA ALA A 257 3.51 13.38 12.42
C ALA A 257 2.87 12.52 11.32
N ALA A 258 3.68 12.06 10.37
CA ALA A 258 3.27 11.10 9.35
C ALA A 258 4.32 10.03 9.08
N ALA A 259 3.86 8.83 8.67
CA ALA A 259 4.70 7.75 8.19
C ALA A 259 4.13 7.22 6.87
N LEU A 260 4.95 7.24 5.82
CA LEU A 260 4.57 6.99 4.45
C LEU A 260 5.44 5.87 3.86
N ASP A 261 4.83 4.76 3.48
CA ASP A 261 5.51 3.76 2.66
C ASP A 261 5.35 4.03 1.18
N VAL A 262 4.39 4.89 0.85
CA VAL A 262 4.03 5.30 -0.51
C VAL A 262 3.94 6.81 -0.61
N THR A 263 4.37 7.36 -1.75
CA THR A 263 4.37 8.79 -2.05
C THR A 263 3.64 9.09 -3.35
N GLU A 264 3.25 10.36 -3.54
CA GLU A 264 2.44 10.76 -4.70
C GLU A 264 3.16 10.50 -6.02
N VAL A 265 4.48 10.68 -6.02
CA VAL A 265 5.39 10.31 -7.10
C VAL A 265 6.40 9.30 -6.55
N GLU A 266 6.59 8.20 -7.24
CA GLU A 266 7.55 7.14 -6.87
C GLU A 266 8.49 6.82 -8.04
N PRO A 267 9.81 6.82 -7.81
CA PRO A 267 10.51 7.17 -6.57
C PRO A 267 10.28 8.63 -6.15
N ILE A 268 10.27 8.89 -4.84
CA ILE A 268 10.15 10.25 -4.30
C ILE A 268 11.35 11.10 -4.72
N ASP A 269 11.09 12.36 -5.11
CA ASP A 269 12.15 13.31 -5.44
C ASP A 269 13.01 13.58 -4.18
N SER A 270 14.33 13.56 -4.36
CA SER A 270 15.30 13.85 -3.28
C SER A 270 15.13 15.24 -2.66
N GLN A 271 14.47 16.17 -3.36
CA GLN A 271 14.17 17.53 -2.91
C GLN A 271 12.74 17.66 -2.35
N ASP A 272 11.98 16.56 -2.26
CA ASP A 272 10.63 16.61 -1.70
C ASP A 272 10.64 17.12 -0.25
N PRO A 273 9.82 18.13 0.08
CA PRO A 273 9.78 18.71 1.41
C PRO A 273 9.53 17.68 2.54
N LEU A 274 8.80 16.61 2.26
CA LEU A 274 8.51 15.54 3.24
C LEU A 274 9.79 14.88 3.77
N LEU A 275 10.83 14.75 2.94
CA LEU A 275 12.10 14.13 3.34
C LEU A 275 12.92 14.99 4.32
N SER A 276 12.68 16.29 4.36
CA SER A 276 13.37 17.23 5.26
C SER A 276 12.70 17.41 6.63
N LEU A 277 11.46 16.94 6.78
CA LEU A 277 10.67 17.10 7.98
C LEU A 277 11.07 16.11 9.08
N PRO A 278 11.37 16.56 10.31
CA PRO A 278 11.81 15.67 11.38
C PRO A 278 10.70 14.78 11.95
N ASN A 279 9.45 15.09 11.65
CA ASN A 279 8.25 14.37 12.08
C ASN A 279 7.65 13.48 10.96
N VAL A 280 8.47 13.15 9.96
CA VAL A 280 8.08 12.27 8.86
C VAL A 280 9.01 11.06 8.78
N ILE A 281 8.42 9.88 8.58
CA ILE A 281 9.12 8.66 8.22
C ILE A 281 8.69 8.28 6.80
N VAL A 282 9.65 8.03 5.91
CA VAL A 282 9.37 7.52 4.55
C VAL A 282 10.09 6.20 4.36
N THR A 283 9.40 5.19 3.85
CA THR A 283 9.97 3.90 3.43
C THR A 283 9.69 3.69 1.93
N PRO A 284 10.54 2.96 1.19
CA PRO A 284 10.50 2.95 -0.28
C PRO A 284 9.55 1.87 -0.83
N HIS A 285 8.26 1.95 -0.50
CA HIS A 285 7.18 1.06 -0.97
C HIS A 285 7.48 -0.43 -0.70
N LEU A 286 7.88 -0.75 0.53
CA LEU A 286 8.28 -2.09 0.96
C LEU A 286 7.25 -2.81 1.83
N ALA A 287 6.14 -2.14 2.20
CA ALA A 287 5.17 -2.69 3.15
C ALA A 287 4.63 -4.08 2.76
N GLY A 288 4.51 -4.35 1.46
CA GLY A 288 3.98 -5.61 0.96
C GLY A 288 5.00 -6.71 0.72
N PHE A 289 6.29 -6.48 0.99
CA PHE A 289 7.35 -7.42 0.63
C PHE A 289 7.83 -8.25 1.81
N SER A 290 7.99 -9.55 1.56
CA SER A 290 8.70 -10.52 2.40
C SER A 290 9.21 -11.66 1.52
N PRO A 291 10.12 -12.52 2.01
CA PRO A 291 10.49 -13.75 1.30
C PRO A 291 9.27 -14.64 0.99
N THR A 292 8.31 -14.71 1.89
CA THR A 292 7.05 -15.45 1.72
C THR A 292 6.23 -14.86 0.57
N PHE A 293 6.01 -13.55 0.56
CA PHE A 293 5.30 -12.88 -0.53
C PHE A 293 5.98 -13.13 -1.89
N LEU A 294 7.31 -13.02 -1.95
CA LEU A 294 8.07 -13.22 -3.18
C LEU A 294 8.01 -14.67 -3.70
N GLN A 295 7.74 -15.64 -2.83
CA GLN A 295 7.50 -17.03 -3.22
C GLN A 295 6.06 -17.29 -3.64
N ASP A 296 5.09 -16.80 -2.89
CA ASP A 296 3.67 -17.11 -3.06
C ASP A 296 2.99 -16.32 -4.19
N CYS A 297 3.38 -15.07 -4.38
CA CYS A 297 2.76 -14.19 -5.36
C CYS A 297 2.92 -14.70 -6.80
N PRO A 298 4.12 -15.11 -7.28
CA PRO A 298 4.31 -15.67 -8.62
C PRO A 298 3.55 -17.01 -8.82
N ILE A 299 3.41 -17.81 -7.78
CA ILE A 299 2.59 -19.04 -7.83
C ILE A 299 1.14 -18.67 -8.12
N ARG A 300 0.59 -17.72 -7.35
CA ARG A 300 -0.80 -17.28 -7.55
C ARG A 300 -1.02 -16.62 -8.90
N GLN A 301 -0.04 -15.83 -9.39
CA GLN A 301 -0.10 -15.27 -10.74
C GLN A 301 -0.13 -16.37 -11.81
N ALA A 302 0.71 -17.40 -11.68
CA ALA A 302 0.75 -18.52 -12.60
C ALA A 302 -0.56 -19.32 -12.57
N GLU A 303 -1.14 -19.55 -11.39
CA GLU A 303 -2.44 -20.19 -11.26
C GLU A 303 -3.56 -19.40 -11.94
N ASN A 304 -3.61 -18.07 -11.74
CA ASN A 304 -4.61 -17.19 -12.36
C ASN A 304 -4.54 -17.28 -13.90
N ILE A 305 -3.34 -17.15 -14.46
CA ILE A 305 -3.12 -17.22 -15.92
C ILE A 305 -3.50 -18.60 -16.46
N THR A 306 -3.00 -19.65 -15.82
CA THR A 306 -3.28 -21.04 -16.23
C THR A 306 -4.77 -21.36 -16.21
N ARG A 307 -5.47 -20.96 -15.15
CA ARG A 307 -6.92 -21.16 -15.01
C ARG A 307 -7.68 -20.40 -16.10
N ALA A 308 -7.37 -19.13 -16.31
CA ALA A 308 -8.01 -18.31 -17.34
C ALA A 308 -7.81 -18.90 -18.74
N LEU A 309 -6.57 -19.27 -19.10
CA LEU A 309 -6.26 -19.83 -20.42
C LEU A 309 -6.83 -21.23 -20.63
N THR A 310 -7.17 -21.97 -19.58
CA THR A 310 -7.81 -23.30 -19.64
C THR A 310 -9.33 -23.26 -19.42
N GLY A 311 -9.94 -22.05 -19.45
CA GLY A 311 -11.39 -21.88 -19.34
C GLY A 311 -11.94 -22.03 -17.91
N LYS A 312 -11.11 -21.86 -16.89
CA LYS A 312 -11.49 -21.86 -15.47
C LYS A 312 -11.46 -20.44 -14.92
N ALA A 313 -12.36 -20.12 -13.99
CA ALA A 313 -12.29 -18.84 -13.29
C ALA A 313 -10.97 -18.70 -12.51
N PRO A 314 -10.26 -17.56 -12.55
CA PRO A 314 -9.14 -17.26 -11.65
C PRO A 314 -9.56 -17.26 -10.17
N TRP A 315 -8.60 -17.18 -9.29
CA TRP A 315 -8.85 -17.11 -7.84
C TRP A 315 -9.34 -15.72 -7.42
#